data_74fb1a2b4f18e0275197d22d2c0937f5
#
_entry.id   74fb1a2b4f18e0275197d22d2c0937f5
#
_cell.length_a   1.000
_cell.length_b   1.000
_cell.length_c   1.000
_cell.angle_alpha   90.00
_cell.angle_beta   90.00
_cell.angle_gamma   90.00
#
_symmetry.space_group_name_H-M   'P 1'
#
loop_
_entity.id
_entity.type
_entity.pdbx_description
1 polymer ?
#
loop_
_entity_poly.entity_id
_entity_poly.type
_entity_poly.pdbx_seq_one_letter_code
_entity_poly.pdbx_strand_id
1 'polypeptide(L)'
;IFVSILVVACPCSLGLATPLAIVIASGNASKKGILVKTSETLENAHKVKTICFDKTGTLTKGELSISKIYNYSNIEEKEILRKVASIENKSEHPIARGIVKKAQEDKIKLEEMKEFKAIPGFGVEGITQNGDKYLIGNKKLMTENNIKIDNEQDEKGLVNQGNSILFVSLNNELITLIGVKDILKENIKGRYKKWK
;
A
#
# COMPACT_ATOMS: atom_id res chain seq x y z
N ILE A 1 -60.58 -35.31 -3.74
CA ILE A 1 -60.54 -34.24 -2.72
C ILE A 1 -59.37 -34.44 -1.74
N PHE A 2 -59.19 -35.66 -1.15
CA PHE A 2 -58.11 -35.92 -0.18
C PHE A 2 -56.71 -35.73 -0.78
N VAL A 3 -56.42 -36.26 -1.97
CA VAL A 3 -55.17 -36.09 -2.70
C VAL A 3 -54.91 -34.65 -3.10
N SER A 4 -55.93 -33.90 -3.50
CA SER A 4 -55.83 -32.49 -3.84
C SER A 4 -55.44 -31.62 -2.63
N ILE A 5 -55.97 -31.98 -1.44
CA ILE A 5 -55.61 -31.27 -0.19
C ILE A 5 -54.14 -31.55 0.19
N LEU A 6 -53.70 -32.80 0.05
CA LEU A 6 -52.31 -33.18 0.32
C LEU A 6 -51.29 -32.46 -0.61
N VAL A 7 -51.60 -32.33 -1.89
CA VAL A 7 -50.77 -31.66 -2.88
C VAL A 7 -50.70 -30.15 -2.61
N VAL A 8 -51.82 -29.52 -2.24
CA VAL A 8 -51.90 -28.08 -1.89
C VAL A 8 -51.26 -27.83 -0.54
N ALA A 9 -51.28 -28.74 0.41
CA ALA A 9 -50.65 -28.61 1.72
C ALA A 9 -49.11 -28.86 1.69
N CYS A 10 -48.59 -29.36 0.57
CA CYS A 10 -47.12 -29.51 0.43
C CYS A 10 -46.46 -28.17 0.14
N PRO A 11 -45.62 -27.61 1.03
CA PRO A 11 -44.91 -26.38 0.80
C PRO A 11 -43.70 -26.53 -0.14
N CYS A 12 -43.79 -27.47 -1.13
CA CYS A 12 -42.70 -27.86 -2.00
C CYS A 12 -42.17 -26.67 -2.82
N SER A 13 -43.06 -25.78 -3.29
CA SER A 13 -42.67 -24.58 -4.00
C SER A 13 -41.92 -23.58 -3.08
N LEU A 14 -42.33 -23.48 -1.82
CA LEU A 14 -41.64 -22.65 -0.83
C LEU A 14 -40.29 -23.25 -0.43
N GLY A 15 -40.21 -24.56 -0.28
CA GLY A 15 -38.99 -25.29 0.05
C GLY A 15 -37.92 -25.26 -1.04
N LEU A 16 -38.32 -25.07 -2.32
CA LEU A 16 -37.38 -24.96 -3.44
C LEU A 16 -37.03 -23.52 -3.82
N ALA A 17 -37.89 -22.57 -3.51
CA ALA A 17 -37.71 -21.17 -3.92
C ALA A 17 -36.41 -20.55 -3.33
N THR A 18 -36.19 -20.73 -2.04
CA THR A 18 -35.01 -20.17 -1.36
C THR A 18 -33.69 -20.78 -1.85
N PRO A 19 -33.51 -22.12 -1.91
CA PRO A 19 -32.31 -22.73 -2.48
C PRO A 19 -32.04 -22.30 -3.93
N LEU A 20 -33.08 -22.25 -4.76
CA LEU A 20 -32.92 -21.82 -6.15
C LEU A 20 -32.49 -20.34 -6.26
N ALA A 21 -33.08 -19.46 -5.47
CA ALA A 21 -32.69 -18.06 -5.42
C ALA A 21 -31.21 -17.91 -5.00
N ILE A 22 -30.74 -18.67 -4.02
CA ILE A 22 -29.36 -18.67 -3.56
C ILE A 22 -28.40 -19.13 -4.67
N VAL A 23 -28.74 -20.21 -5.37
CA VAL A 23 -27.94 -20.73 -6.49
C VAL A 23 -27.82 -19.68 -7.60
N ILE A 24 -28.92 -19.06 -7.99
CA ILE A 24 -28.95 -18.02 -9.02
C ILE A 24 -28.16 -16.79 -8.56
N ALA A 25 -28.34 -16.35 -7.32
CA ALA A 25 -27.62 -15.21 -6.76
C ALA A 25 -26.12 -15.47 -6.69
N SER A 26 -25.70 -16.64 -6.22
CA SER A 26 -24.29 -17.06 -6.17
C SER A 26 -23.68 -17.14 -7.57
N GLY A 27 -24.42 -17.71 -8.55
CA GLY A 27 -23.97 -17.76 -9.95
C GLY A 27 -23.79 -16.36 -10.56
N ASN A 28 -24.71 -15.43 -10.29
CA ASN A 28 -24.60 -14.05 -10.76
C ASN A 28 -23.46 -13.29 -10.04
N ALA A 29 -23.23 -13.55 -8.77
CA ALA A 29 -22.11 -13.01 -8.02
C ALA A 29 -20.77 -13.49 -8.58
N SER A 30 -20.66 -14.79 -8.87
CA SER A 30 -19.46 -15.40 -9.47
C SER A 30 -19.11 -14.79 -10.82
N LYS A 31 -20.09 -14.53 -11.69
CA LYS A 31 -19.87 -13.84 -12.98
C LYS A 31 -19.29 -12.42 -12.81
N LYS A 32 -19.44 -11.82 -11.63
CA LYS A 32 -18.89 -10.51 -11.27
C LYS A 32 -17.60 -10.60 -10.44
N GLY A 33 -17.02 -11.79 -10.32
CA GLY A 33 -15.81 -12.05 -9.54
C GLY A 33 -16.04 -12.11 -8.03
N ILE A 34 -17.29 -12.26 -7.56
CA ILE A 34 -17.64 -12.39 -6.15
C ILE A 34 -17.89 -13.86 -5.84
N LEU A 35 -17.02 -14.44 -5.02
CA LEU A 35 -17.16 -15.83 -4.58
C LEU A 35 -17.90 -15.89 -3.25
N VAL A 36 -19.10 -16.50 -3.27
CA VAL A 36 -19.90 -16.74 -2.07
C VAL A 36 -19.57 -18.13 -1.53
N LYS A 37 -19.06 -18.22 -0.30
CA LYS A 37 -18.63 -19.47 0.29
C LYS A 37 -19.79 -20.29 0.88
N THR A 38 -20.80 -19.62 1.44
CA THR A 38 -21.95 -20.28 2.10
C THR A 38 -23.24 -19.55 1.78
N SER A 39 -24.36 -20.27 1.73
CA SER A 39 -25.70 -19.69 1.57
C SER A 39 -26.04 -18.70 2.68
N GLU A 40 -25.63 -19.00 3.91
CA GLU A 40 -25.82 -18.16 5.08
C GLU A 40 -25.23 -16.76 4.92
N THR A 41 -24.10 -16.63 4.18
CA THR A 41 -23.50 -15.34 3.86
C THR A 41 -24.45 -14.45 3.06
N LEU A 42 -25.16 -15.01 2.08
CA LEU A 42 -26.16 -14.25 1.31
C LEU A 42 -27.39 -13.92 2.14
N GLU A 43 -27.87 -14.86 2.95
CA GLU A 43 -29.03 -14.68 3.81
C GLU A 43 -28.80 -13.59 4.87
N ASN A 44 -27.58 -13.50 5.44
CA ASN A 44 -27.26 -12.52 6.46
C ASN A 44 -26.77 -11.19 5.90
N ALA A 45 -26.51 -11.08 4.59
CA ALA A 45 -25.98 -9.85 3.96
C ALA A 45 -26.85 -8.61 4.25
N HIS A 46 -28.17 -8.78 4.31
CA HIS A 46 -29.12 -7.69 4.61
C HIS A 46 -29.06 -7.16 6.05
N LYS A 47 -28.45 -7.93 6.98
CA LYS A 47 -28.30 -7.57 8.41
C LYS A 47 -27.02 -6.77 8.68
N VAL A 48 -26.13 -6.65 7.70
CA VAL A 48 -24.85 -5.95 7.86
C VAL A 48 -25.09 -4.46 8.08
N LYS A 49 -24.62 -3.94 9.21
CA LYS A 49 -24.70 -2.52 9.58
C LYS A 49 -23.34 -1.82 9.51
N THR A 50 -22.26 -2.57 9.60
CA THR A 50 -20.90 -2.03 9.62
C THR A 50 -20.01 -2.83 8.67
N ILE A 51 -19.23 -2.15 7.85
CA ILE A 51 -18.27 -2.77 6.92
C ILE A 51 -16.88 -2.26 7.28
N CYS A 52 -15.96 -3.17 7.57
CA CYS A 52 -14.55 -2.89 7.78
C CYS A 52 -13.76 -3.25 6.51
N PHE A 53 -13.00 -2.29 5.99
CA PHE A 53 -12.14 -2.50 4.84
C PHE A 53 -10.67 -2.60 5.28
N ASP A 54 -9.96 -3.59 4.78
CA ASP A 54 -8.51 -3.56 4.84
C ASP A 54 -7.97 -2.44 3.95
N LYS A 55 -6.88 -1.79 4.37
CA LYS A 55 -6.30 -0.67 3.64
C LYS A 55 -5.46 -1.18 2.47
N THR A 56 -4.46 -2.00 2.77
CA THR A 56 -3.40 -2.37 1.80
C THR A 56 -3.89 -3.41 0.80
N GLY A 57 -3.80 -3.12 -0.49
CA GLY A 57 -4.25 -4.01 -1.57
C GLY A 57 -5.77 -4.02 -1.78
N THR A 58 -6.58 -3.60 -0.78
CA THR A 58 -8.05 -3.50 -0.90
C THR A 58 -8.48 -2.09 -1.30
N LEU A 59 -8.18 -1.09 -0.49
CA LEU A 59 -8.45 0.33 -0.79
C LEU A 59 -7.33 0.95 -1.61
N THR A 60 -6.12 0.45 -1.47
CA THR A 60 -4.93 0.89 -2.17
C THR A 60 -4.52 -0.15 -3.23
N LYS A 61 -3.62 0.24 -4.11
CA LYS A 61 -3.07 -0.64 -5.15
C LYS A 61 -2.05 -1.64 -4.58
N GLY A 62 -1.57 -1.43 -3.34
CA GLY A 62 -0.44 -2.16 -2.77
C GLY A 62 0.90 -1.70 -3.36
N GLU A 63 0.89 -0.58 -4.07
CA GLU A 63 2.07 0.04 -4.66
C GLU A 63 2.43 1.31 -3.88
N LEU A 64 3.62 1.33 -3.33
CA LEU A 64 4.14 2.49 -2.64
C LEU A 64 4.66 3.52 -3.65
N SER A 65 4.39 4.79 -3.38
CA SER A 65 4.90 5.91 -4.18
C SER A 65 5.40 7.03 -3.29
N ILE A 66 6.33 7.82 -3.80
CA ILE A 66 6.77 9.04 -3.16
C ILE A 66 5.62 10.04 -3.16
N SER A 67 5.27 10.53 -1.99
CA SER A 67 4.20 11.53 -1.81
C SER A 67 4.77 12.94 -1.64
N LYS A 68 5.91 13.07 -0.98
CA LYS A 68 6.59 14.33 -0.72
C LYS A 68 8.06 14.11 -0.39
N ILE A 69 8.90 15.05 -0.80
CA ILE A 69 10.32 15.11 -0.47
C ILE A 69 10.58 16.42 0.26
N TYR A 70 11.25 16.37 1.40
CA TYR A 70 11.79 17.53 2.11
C TYR A 70 13.31 17.51 1.96
N ASN A 71 13.82 18.45 1.19
CA ASN A 71 15.26 18.58 0.94
C ASN A 71 15.86 19.61 1.89
N TYR A 72 16.87 19.22 2.65
CA TYR A 72 17.59 20.06 3.62
C TYR A 72 19.00 20.41 3.14
N SER A 73 19.39 19.92 1.95
CA SER A 73 20.70 20.16 1.37
C SER A 73 20.62 21.12 0.18
N ASN A 74 21.78 21.55 -0.30
CA ASN A 74 21.89 22.31 -1.54
C ASN A 74 21.92 21.42 -2.80
N ILE A 75 21.72 20.10 -2.65
CA ILE A 75 21.71 19.16 -3.76
C ILE A 75 20.33 19.21 -4.41
N GLU A 76 20.27 19.20 -5.73
CA GLU A 76 19.00 19.17 -6.47
C GLU A 76 18.20 17.90 -6.12
N GLU A 77 16.90 18.01 -5.93
CA GLU A 77 16.00 16.91 -5.56
C GLU A 77 16.11 15.73 -6.54
N LYS A 78 16.26 16.04 -7.83
CA LYS A 78 16.43 15.02 -8.87
C LYS A 78 17.73 14.23 -8.70
N GLU A 79 18.80 14.88 -8.25
CA GLU A 79 20.07 14.22 -7.96
C GLU A 79 19.98 13.34 -6.71
N ILE A 80 19.31 13.84 -5.66
CA ILE A 80 19.04 13.02 -4.46
C ILE A 80 18.25 11.78 -4.85
N LEU A 81 17.16 11.96 -5.63
CA LEU A 81 16.34 10.85 -6.08
C LEU A 81 17.14 9.85 -6.93
N ARG A 82 18.07 10.33 -7.77
CA ARG A 82 18.98 9.49 -8.55
C ARG A 82 19.83 8.61 -7.64
N LYS A 83 20.48 9.18 -6.64
CA LYS A 83 21.35 8.45 -5.70
C LYS A 83 20.55 7.45 -4.88
N VAL A 84 19.44 7.90 -4.30
CA VAL A 84 18.55 7.04 -3.49
C VAL A 84 18.01 5.87 -4.32
N ALA A 85 17.50 6.14 -5.52
CA ALA A 85 16.98 5.09 -6.40
C ALA A 85 18.08 4.13 -6.86
N SER A 86 19.30 4.61 -7.10
CA SER A 86 20.44 3.77 -7.50
C SER A 86 20.84 2.80 -6.39
N ILE A 87 20.80 3.25 -5.13
CA ILE A 87 21.10 2.41 -3.96
C ILE A 87 19.94 1.42 -3.74
N GLU A 88 18.71 1.91 -3.73
CA GLU A 88 17.51 1.11 -3.48
C GLU A 88 17.21 0.10 -4.60
N ASN A 89 17.77 0.28 -5.80
CA ASN A 89 17.62 -0.68 -6.90
C ASN A 89 18.18 -2.08 -6.59
N LYS A 90 19.03 -2.18 -5.57
CA LYS A 90 19.56 -3.46 -5.06
C LYS A 90 18.75 -4.02 -3.89
N SER A 91 17.72 -3.31 -3.42
CA SER A 91 16.87 -3.67 -2.30
C SER A 91 15.57 -4.33 -2.78
N GLU A 92 15.14 -5.39 -2.10
CA GLU A 92 13.85 -6.05 -2.38
C GLU A 92 12.67 -5.42 -1.62
N HIS A 93 12.91 -4.40 -0.81
CA HIS A 93 11.89 -3.78 0.03
C HIS A 93 10.81 -3.09 -0.81
N PRO A 94 9.52 -3.16 -0.43
CA PRO A 94 8.43 -2.50 -1.18
C PRO A 94 8.62 -0.99 -1.38
N ILE A 95 9.21 -0.29 -0.40
CA ILE A 95 9.54 1.14 -0.52
C ILE A 95 10.57 1.38 -1.62
N ALA A 96 11.60 0.53 -1.70
CA ALA A 96 12.63 0.61 -2.73
C ALA A 96 12.04 0.55 -4.14
N ARG A 97 11.13 -0.40 -4.36
CA ARG A 97 10.43 -0.51 -5.66
C ARG A 97 9.66 0.76 -6.02
N GLY A 98 9.01 1.40 -5.05
CA GLY A 98 8.28 2.65 -5.26
C GLY A 98 9.21 3.80 -5.66
N ILE A 99 10.38 3.89 -5.04
CA ILE A 99 11.39 4.91 -5.34
C ILE A 99 12.00 4.70 -6.72
N VAL A 100 12.39 3.46 -7.04
CA VAL A 100 12.97 3.10 -8.34
C VAL A 100 11.94 3.34 -9.46
N LYS A 101 10.67 2.97 -9.25
CA LYS A 101 9.59 3.24 -10.20
C LYS A 101 9.45 4.75 -10.48
N LYS A 102 9.46 5.57 -9.43
CA LYS A 102 9.40 7.04 -9.59
C LYS A 102 10.59 7.58 -10.38
N ALA A 103 11.80 7.12 -10.11
CA ALA A 103 12.98 7.52 -10.86
C ALA A 103 12.87 7.13 -12.35
N GLN A 104 12.31 5.95 -12.65
CA GLN A 104 12.07 5.51 -14.03
C GLN A 104 11.01 6.38 -14.74
N GLU A 105 9.90 6.72 -14.06
CA GLU A 105 8.87 7.61 -14.58
C GLU A 105 9.44 9.00 -14.92
N ASP A 106 10.33 9.51 -14.07
CA ASP A 106 11.02 10.79 -14.27
C ASP A 106 12.22 10.68 -15.24
N LYS A 107 12.41 9.50 -15.88
CA LYS A 107 13.50 9.21 -16.83
C LYS A 107 14.90 9.47 -16.25
N ILE A 108 15.07 9.23 -14.96
CA ILE A 108 16.34 9.36 -14.25
C ILE A 108 17.19 8.11 -14.53
N LYS A 109 18.38 8.31 -15.07
CA LYS A 109 19.33 7.22 -15.29
C LYS A 109 20.00 6.85 -13.96
N LEU A 110 19.86 5.60 -13.54
CA LEU A 110 20.48 5.08 -12.34
C LEU A 110 21.99 4.90 -12.54
N GLU A 111 22.74 4.96 -11.43
CA GLU A 111 24.18 4.82 -11.39
C GLU A 111 24.56 3.48 -10.72
N GLU A 112 25.75 3.00 -11.03
CA GLU A 112 26.34 1.89 -10.29
C GLU A 112 26.95 2.37 -8.97
N MET A 113 26.61 1.68 -7.88
CA MET A 113 27.20 1.92 -6.57
C MET A 113 28.46 1.06 -6.38
N LYS A 114 29.49 1.66 -5.80
CA LYS A 114 30.73 0.95 -5.45
C LYS A 114 30.46 -0.14 -4.42
N GLU A 115 29.68 0.18 -3.39
CA GLU A 115 29.31 -0.75 -2.34
C GLU A 115 27.83 -0.61 -1.99
N PHE A 116 27.21 -1.71 -1.60
CA PHE A 116 25.83 -1.77 -1.11
C PHE A 116 25.74 -2.77 0.05
N LYS A 117 25.08 -2.36 1.13
CA LYS A 117 24.85 -3.20 2.29
C LYS A 117 23.42 -3.02 2.79
N ALA A 118 22.64 -4.09 2.81
CA ALA A 118 21.36 -4.11 3.48
C ALA A 118 21.56 -4.25 5.01
N ILE A 119 20.81 -3.45 5.78
CA ILE A 119 20.80 -3.47 7.24
C ILE A 119 19.39 -3.91 7.66
N PRO A 120 19.19 -5.22 7.95
CA PRO A 120 17.84 -5.78 8.18
C PRO A 120 17.08 -5.05 9.28
N GLY A 121 15.84 -4.64 8.98
CA GLY A 121 14.98 -3.90 9.91
C GLY A 121 15.28 -2.41 10.07
N PHE A 122 16.35 -1.89 9.45
CA PHE A 122 16.76 -0.49 9.57
C PHE A 122 16.75 0.25 8.24
N GLY A 123 17.32 -0.34 7.20
CA GLY A 123 17.45 0.28 5.89
C GLY A 123 18.64 -0.25 5.10
N VAL A 124 19.29 0.63 4.32
CA VAL A 124 20.42 0.30 3.47
C VAL A 124 21.55 1.32 3.58
N GLU A 125 22.76 0.88 3.32
CA GLU A 125 23.96 1.69 3.16
C GLU A 125 24.46 1.57 1.72
N GLY A 126 24.84 2.68 1.09
CA GLY A 126 25.41 2.69 -0.23
C GLY A 126 26.60 3.63 -0.29
N ILE A 127 27.67 3.21 -0.99
CA ILE A 127 28.84 4.04 -1.26
C ILE A 127 28.90 4.29 -2.77
N THR A 128 28.98 5.56 -3.14
CA THR A 128 29.11 5.98 -4.54
C THR A 128 30.51 5.73 -5.07
N GLN A 129 30.72 5.84 -6.37
CA GLN A 129 32.04 5.73 -6.98
C GLN A 129 33.02 6.81 -6.48
N ASN A 130 32.50 7.98 -6.05
CA ASN A 130 33.26 9.09 -5.51
C ASN A 130 33.62 8.90 -4.02
N GLY A 131 33.14 7.83 -3.37
CA GLY A 131 33.37 7.57 -1.96
C GLY A 131 32.31 8.19 -1.02
N ASP A 132 31.29 8.86 -1.53
CA ASP A 132 30.21 9.40 -0.71
C ASP A 132 29.37 8.28 -0.11
N LYS A 133 29.18 8.34 1.21
CA LYS A 133 28.41 7.36 1.97
C LYS A 133 26.99 7.83 2.22
N TYR A 134 26.04 7.06 1.72
CA TYR A 134 24.60 7.26 1.97
C TYR A 134 24.08 6.22 2.95
N LEU A 135 23.27 6.68 3.93
CA LEU A 135 22.44 5.81 4.74
C LEU A 135 20.98 6.17 4.45
N ILE A 136 20.19 5.15 4.13
CA ILE A 136 18.78 5.28 3.74
C ILE A 136 17.97 4.32 4.60
N GLY A 137 17.02 4.81 5.38
CA GLY A 137 16.24 3.93 6.24
C GLY A 137 15.34 4.65 7.23
N ASN A 138 15.01 3.96 8.31
CA ASN A 138 14.14 4.48 9.36
C ASN A 138 14.90 5.40 10.32
N LYS A 139 14.14 6.08 11.21
CA LYS A 139 14.68 6.98 12.23
C LYS A 139 15.74 6.33 13.12
N LYS A 140 15.54 5.05 13.43
CA LYS A 140 16.45 4.29 14.31
C LYS A 140 17.83 4.12 13.68
N LEU A 141 17.91 3.89 12.35
CA LEU A 141 19.17 3.85 11.62
C LEU A 141 19.95 5.15 11.77
N MET A 142 19.28 6.30 11.66
CA MET A 142 19.91 7.62 11.82
C MET A 142 20.43 7.81 13.23
N THR A 143 19.62 7.47 14.24
CA THR A 143 19.99 7.60 15.67
C THR A 143 21.20 6.72 16.03
N GLU A 144 21.25 5.47 15.56
CA GLU A 144 22.37 4.55 15.83
C GLU A 144 23.68 4.99 15.17
N ASN A 145 23.59 5.78 14.10
CA ASN A 145 24.76 6.39 13.44
C ASN A 145 25.04 7.83 13.91
N ASN A 146 24.42 8.28 15.03
CA ASN A 146 24.59 9.63 15.59
C ASN A 146 24.25 10.76 14.62
N ILE A 147 23.33 10.54 13.66
CA ILE A 147 22.87 11.55 12.73
C ILE A 147 21.76 12.36 13.41
N LYS A 148 21.96 13.68 13.49
CA LYS A 148 20.97 14.59 14.07
C LYS A 148 19.73 14.71 13.19
N ILE A 149 18.56 14.71 13.81
CA ILE A 149 17.27 14.89 13.16
C ILE A 149 16.61 16.11 13.78
N ASP A 150 16.85 17.28 13.20
CA ASP A 150 16.37 18.56 13.74
C ASP A 150 14.98 18.95 13.19
N ASN A 151 14.41 18.17 12.27
CA ASN A 151 13.22 18.52 11.48
C ASN A 151 11.96 17.74 11.93
N GLU A 152 11.69 17.72 13.23
CA GLU A 152 10.54 17.01 13.80
C GLU A 152 9.17 17.47 13.27
N GLN A 153 9.04 18.74 12.86
CA GLN A 153 7.76 19.24 12.33
C GLN A 153 7.40 18.60 10.98
N ASP A 154 8.38 18.44 10.09
CA ASP A 154 8.19 17.81 8.80
C ASP A 154 7.92 16.31 8.96
N GLU A 155 8.62 15.66 9.90
CA GLU A 155 8.37 14.27 10.27
C GLU A 155 6.92 14.08 10.75
N LYS A 156 6.47 14.88 11.73
CA LYS A 156 5.10 14.85 12.25
C LYS A 156 4.07 15.14 11.16
N GLY A 157 4.37 16.07 10.27
CA GLY A 157 3.51 16.41 9.12
C GLY A 157 3.30 15.23 8.17
N LEU A 158 4.36 14.49 7.86
CA LEU A 158 4.27 13.29 7.04
C LEU A 158 3.51 12.15 7.72
N VAL A 159 3.80 11.88 9.00
CA VAL A 159 3.10 10.85 9.78
C VAL A 159 1.61 11.12 9.85
N ASN A 160 1.21 12.36 10.16
CA ASN A 160 -0.20 12.75 10.24
C ASN A 160 -0.95 12.58 8.91
N GLN A 161 -0.25 12.63 7.78
CA GLN A 161 -0.78 12.37 6.44
C GLN A 161 -0.79 10.87 6.07
N GLY A 162 -0.38 10.00 7.00
CA GLY A 162 -0.35 8.55 6.81
C GLY A 162 0.78 8.05 5.92
N ASN A 163 1.89 8.80 5.85
CA ASN A 163 3.09 8.38 5.13
C ASN A 163 3.99 7.51 6.02
N SER A 164 4.69 6.58 5.39
CA SER A 164 5.92 6.02 5.91
C SER A 164 7.06 6.97 5.56
N ILE A 165 8.02 7.15 6.46
CA ILE A 165 9.13 8.09 6.27
C ILE A 165 10.41 7.32 6.03
N LEU A 166 11.11 7.73 4.98
CA LEU A 166 12.46 7.30 4.69
C LEU A 166 13.41 8.47 4.95
N PHE A 167 14.34 8.27 5.83
CA PHE A 167 15.40 9.21 6.15
C PHE A 167 16.60 8.94 5.25
N VAL A 168 17.19 9.96 4.71
CA VAL A 168 18.38 9.85 3.86
C VAL A 168 19.47 10.76 4.40
N SER A 169 20.63 10.19 4.66
CA SER A 169 21.83 10.94 5.04
C SER A 169 22.95 10.77 4.05
N LEU A 170 23.80 11.75 3.98
CA LEU A 170 25.04 11.78 3.20
C LEU A 170 26.19 12.14 4.15
N ASN A 171 27.23 11.30 4.20
CA ASN A 171 28.42 11.53 5.02
C ASN A 171 28.12 11.93 6.48
N ASN A 172 27.14 11.23 7.10
CA ASN A 172 26.64 11.44 8.46
C ASN A 172 25.79 12.71 8.70
N GLU A 173 25.38 13.43 7.65
CA GLU A 173 24.44 14.54 7.74
C GLU A 173 23.08 14.15 7.13
N LEU A 174 21.98 14.49 7.81
CA LEU A 174 20.63 14.30 7.25
C LEU A 174 20.40 15.28 6.11
N ILE A 175 20.16 14.76 4.92
CA ILE A 175 19.96 15.59 3.71
C ILE A 175 18.52 15.66 3.25
N THR A 176 17.71 14.63 3.53
CA THR A 176 16.31 14.63 3.08
C THR A 176 15.42 13.67 3.86
N LEU A 177 14.13 13.99 3.92
CA LEU A 177 13.05 13.08 4.30
C LEU A 177 12.18 12.80 3.08
N ILE A 178 11.93 11.54 2.83
CA ILE A 178 11.05 11.10 1.75
C ILE A 178 9.80 10.47 2.38
N GLY A 179 8.65 11.09 2.16
CA GLY A 179 7.35 10.54 2.52
C GLY A 179 6.90 9.56 1.46
N VAL A 180 6.57 8.35 1.87
CA VAL A 180 6.10 7.28 0.98
C VAL A 180 4.74 6.81 1.47
N LYS A 181 3.78 6.68 0.55
CA LYS A 181 2.47 6.11 0.88
C LYS A 181 1.93 5.23 -0.23
N ASP A 182 1.00 4.37 0.16
CA ASP A 182 0.32 3.49 -0.76
C ASP A 182 -0.71 4.25 -1.60
N ILE A 183 -0.74 3.99 -2.90
CA ILE A 183 -1.61 4.66 -3.86
C ILE A 183 -3.04 4.14 -3.70
N LEU A 184 -4.00 5.04 -3.48
CA LEU A 184 -5.42 4.69 -3.49
C LEU A 184 -5.85 4.23 -4.89
N LYS A 185 -6.68 3.19 -4.94
CA LYS A 185 -7.32 2.78 -6.20
C LYS A 185 -8.25 3.89 -6.71
N GLU A 186 -8.32 4.02 -8.02
CA GLU A 186 -9.22 4.98 -8.66
C GLU A 186 -10.69 4.70 -8.30
N ASN A 187 -11.49 5.76 -8.20
CA ASN A 187 -12.94 5.70 -7.87
C ASN A 187 -13.33 5.25 -6.44
N ILE A 188 -12.39 5.09 -5.51
CA ILE A 188 -12.73 4.74 -4.12
C ILE A 188 -13.62 5.81 -3.49
N LYS A 189 -13.25 7.11 -3.63
CA LYS A 189 -14.05 8.23 -3.07
C LYS A 189 -15.49 8.27 -3.57
N GLY A 190 -15.73 7.92 -4.84
CA GLY A 190 -17.08 7.87 -5.42
C GLY A 190 -17.89 6.65 -4.99
N ARG A 191 -17.24 5.52 -4.72
CA ARG A 191 -17.92 4.30 -4.27
C ARG A 191 -18.36 4.41 -2.81
N TYR A 192 -17.57 5.05 -1.93
CA TYR A 192 -17.96 5.28 -0.53
C TYR A 192 -19.22 6.14 -0.36
N LYS A 193 -19.44 7.14 -1.25
CA LYS A 193 -20.65 7.98 -1.19
C LYS A 193 -21.95 7.22 -1.46
N LYS A 194 -21.87 6.05 -2.10
CA LYS A 194 -23.06 5.22 -2.38
C LYS A 194 -23.48 4.32 -1.21
N TRP A 195 -22.65 4.24 -0.14
CA TRP A 195 -22.89 3.37 1.02
C TRP A 195 -23.34 4.16 2.28
N LYS A 196 -23.48 5.46 2.15
CA LYS A 196 -24.19 6.33 3.10
C LYS A 196 -25.62 6.49 2.64
#